data_ce033139a36c806d4c13fe7dab3e0477
#
_entry.id   ce033139a36c806d4c13fe7dab3e0477
#
_cell.length_a   1.000
_cell.length_b   1.000
_cell.length_c   1.000
_cell.angle_alpha   90.00
_cell.angle_beta   90.00
_cell.angle_gamma   90.00
#
_symmetry.space_group_name_H-M   'P 1'
#
loop_
_entity.id
_entity.type
_entity.pdbx_description
1 polymer ?
#
loop_
_entity_poly.entity_id
_entity_poly.type
_entity_poly.pdbx_seq_one_letter_code
_entity_poly.pdbx_strand_id
1 'polypeptide(L)'
;MNAIHSPKKEKKMGRFLGFSYITAGACFLFEPYFSVVDILPDALGYLFILLGLYRMADLDDRLGEALKGARNLAFVGLARVVALFLAFGVVSPSEQPVFVLLALFTLAVLDCLLLVPMWKNICGGLLYLGARQDATVMFDRRGMGGRTRIYNMVERYTTISAVFFILRDALAVLPELTVLSHEKGGAELGQGTHYYDFVGLFRLVGIGISLILGLIWLIMTIRFVHRIKSDTPFFARLTQKYQQEILPQHDLFARRAVRSAMICLIAAAILTLDFYLDGVNLIPDFLSAILMFLSILFLRPYAGKNLPARVLTVAYGVSAALSWVLQFHYFGMNEMADIFRNDEMNARWKLTVFLQFVTVALFVGAMWLILKNLFAMVKRYTGVRAFRDDSAYATERSEAIHTLIRKKLLLVMIFAGLVALSALFQWGVAPQLADADIYMILGINGAQSANGFTTILIAAYQLLTEGYWFFDLCIGAAFAGLTVSATGEITDQMEYSSMMKD
;
A
#
# COMPACT_ATOMS: atom_id res chain seq x y z
N MET A 1 20.95 8.61 -44.05
CA MET A 1 20.65 7.26 -43.55
C MET A 1 19.39 7.31 -42.69
N ASN A 2 18.24 7.06 -43.33
CA ASN A 2 16.92 7.08 -42.65
C ASN A 2 16.73 5.76 -41.89
N ALA A 3 17.00 5.77 -40.60
CA ALA A 3 16.65 4.64 -39.72
C ALA A 3 15.13 4.59 -39.58
N ILE A 4 14.51 3.61 -40.21
CA ILE A 4 13.08 3.29 -40.14
C ILE A 4 12.69 3.16 -38.65
N HIS A 5 12.01 4.16 -38.11
CA HIS A 5 11.46 4.14 -36.74
C HIS A 5 10.32 3.14 -36.68
N SER A 6 10.59 1.94 -36.17
CA SER A 6 9.57 0.93 -35.94
C SER A 6 8.72 1.32 -34.70
N PRO A 7 7.38 1.37 -34.82
CA PRO A 7 6.49 1.70 -33.67
C PRO A 7 6.62 0.74 -32.48
N LYS A 8 7.17 -0.47 -32.70
CA LYS A 8 7.54 -1.40 -31.61
C LYS A 8 8.72 -0.91 -30.75
N LYS A 9 9.66 -0.13 -31.31
CA LYS A 9 10.80 0.44 -30.56
C LYS A 9 10.34 1.58 -29.65
N GLU A 10 9.42 2.43 -30.10
CA GLU A 10 8.84 3.53 -29.33
C GLU A 10 8.05 3.03 -28.10
N LYS A 11 7.22 2.00 -28.30
CA LYS A 11 6.48 1.37 -27.21
C LYS A 11 7.40 0.74 -26.14
N LYS A 12 8.57 0.22 -26.53
CA LYS A 12 9.58 -0.30 -25.60
C LYS A 12 10.28 0.81 -24.80
N MET A 13 10.57 1.97 -25.41
CA MET A 13 11.23 3.10 -24.73
C MET A 13 10.34 3.76 -23.69
N GLY A 14 9.07 4.03 -24.01
CA GLY A 14 8.12 4.59 -23.04
C GLY A 14 7.83 3.68 -21.85
N ARG A 15 7.88 2.35 -22.04
CA ARG A 15 7.83 1.38 -20.94
C ARG A 15 9.12 1.34 -20.12
N PHE A 16 10.26 1.55 -20.77
CA PHE A 16 11.56 1.54 -20.10
C PHE A 16 11.69 2.68 -19.08
N LEU A 17 11.22 3.89 -19.42
CA LEU A 17 11.27 5.06 -18.53
C LEU A 17 10.10 5.15 -17.53
N GLY A 18 9.15 4.23 -17.56
CA GLY A 18 8.11 4.13 -16.54
C GLY A 18 6.86 5.01 -16.71
N PHE A 19 6.76 5.83 -17.77
CA PHE A 19 5.61 6.71 -18.02
C PHE A 19 4.24 5.98 -18.07
N SER A 20 4.22 4.71 -18.49
CA SER A 20 3.00 3.92 -18.50
C SER A 20 2.48 3.61 -17.11
N TYR A 21 3.39 3.45 -16.14
CA TYR A 21 3.03 3.24 -14.74
C TYR A 21 2.49 4.53 -14.11
N ILE A 22 3.06 5.71 -14.44
CA ILE A 22 2.52 7.00 -13.98
C ILE A 22 1.08 7.20 -14.49
N THR A 23 0.82 6.85 -15.77
CA THR A 23 -0.55 6.91 -16.31
C THR A 23 -1.48 5.91 -15.62
N ALA A 24 -1.01 4.69 -15.35
CA ALA A 24 -1.79 3.70 -14.59
C ALA A 24 -2.09 4.19 -13.18
N GLY A 25 -1.11 4.79 -12.48
CA GLY A 25 -1.32 5.40 -11.17
C GLY A 25 -2.35 6.53 -11.20
N ALA A 26 -2.33 7.39 -12.22
CA ALA A 26 -3.33 8.44 -12.38
C ALA A 26 -4.76 7.91 -12.54
N CYS A 27 -4.92 6.68 -13.08
CA CYS A 27 -6.23 6.02 -13.17
C CYS A 27 -6.79 5.61 -11.80
N PHE A 28 -6.00 5.60 -10.75
CA PHE A 28 -6.48 5.40 -9.37
C PHE A 28 -6.76 6.71 -8.66
N LEU A 29 -6.10 7.80 -9.02
CA LEU A 29 -6.21 9.09 -8.35
C LEU A 29 -7.33 9.99 -8.88
N PHE A 30 -8.07 9.58 -9.93
CA PHE A 30 -9.09 10.45 -10.55
C PHE A 30 -10.43 10.41 -9.83
N GLU A 31 -10.68 9.36 -9.04
CA GLU A 31 -11.99 9.15 -8.45
C GLU A 31 -12.23 9.98 -7.18
N PRO A 32 -13.51 10.26 -6.87
CA PRO A 32 -13.89 10.87 -5.61
C PRO A 32 -13.84 9.88 -4.46
N TYR A 33 -13.60 10.40 -3.27
CA TYR A 33 -13.80 9.65 -2.04
C TYR A 33 -15.28 9.57 -1.67
N PHE A 34 -15.70 8.40 -1.23
CA PHE A 34 -17.02 8.23 -0.62
C PHE A 34 -16.85 8.22 0.91
N SER A 35 -16.87 9.41 1.52
CA SER A 35 -16.46 9.59 2.91
C SER A 35 -15.02 9.10 3.12
N VAL A 36 -14.76 8.21 4.09
CA VAL A 36 -13.43 7.60 4.30
C VAL A 36 -13.15 6.47 3.30
N VAL A 37 -14.19 5.96 2.62
CA VAL A 37 -14.06 4.84 1.69
C VAL A 37 -13.43 5.29 0.37
N ASP A 38 -12.36 4.63 -0.01
CA ASP A 38 -11.66 4.79 -1.28
C ASP A 38 -11.96 3.56 -2.15
N ILE A 39 -12.74 3.74 -3.22
CA ILE A 39 -13.23 2.62 -4.06
C ILE A 39 -12.06 2.01 -4.85
N LEU A 40 -11.20 2.86 -5.45
CA LEU A 40 -9.96 2.44 -6.08
C LEU A 40 -8.80 2.88 -5.20
N PRO A 41 -8.23 2.04 -4.34
CA PRO A 41 -7.28 2.46 -3.32
C PRO A 41 -6.16 3.35 -3.88
N ASP A 42 -6.13 4.63 -3.50
CA ASP A 42 -5.10 5.60 -3.89
C ASP A 42 -3.69 5.07 -3.58
N ALA A 43 -3.57 4.24 -2.53
CA ALA A 43 -2.33 3.55 -2.21
C ALA A 43 -1.76 2.76 -3.39
N LEU A 44 -2.60 2.07 -4.17
CA LEU A 44 -2.20 1.38 -5.40
C LEU A 44 -1.79 2.38 -6.49
N GLY A 45 -2.49 3.50 -6.60
CA GLY A 45 -2.15 4.60 -7.51
C GLY A 45 -0.74 5.12 -7.22
N TYR A 46 -0.43 5.40 -5.96
CA TYR A 46 0.91 5.84 -5.54
C TYR A 46 1.98 4.79 -5.76
N LEU A 47 1.67 3.50 -5.56
CA LEU A 47 2.61 2.42 -5.89
C LEU A 47 2.92 2.36 -7.39
N PHE A 48 1.93 2.52 -8.27
CA PHE A 48 2.18 2.61 -9.71
C PHE A 48 3.02 3.84 -10.07
N ILE A 49 2.75 5.00 -9.47
CA ILE A 49 3.57 6.21 -9.67
C ILE A 49 5.00 5.97 -9.21
N LEU A 50 5.19 5.34 -8.03
CA LEU A 50 6.49 4.96 -7.50
C LEU A 50 7.26 4.06 -8.48
N LEU A 51 6.60 3.03 -9.04
CA LEU A 51 7.17 2.17 -10.07
C LEU A 51 7.56 2.96 -11.34
N GLY A 52 6.74 3.93 -11.71
CA GLY A 52 7.01 4.81 -12.85
C GLY A 52 8.21 5.72 -12.64
N LEU A 53 8.32 6.30 -11.45
CA LEU A 53 9.39 7.22 -11.08
C LEU A 53 10.73 6.52 -10.82
N TYR A 54 10.71 5.23 -10.53
CA TYR A 54 11.88 4.47 -10.07
C TYR A 54 13.14 4.65 -10.94
N ARG A 55 13.00 4.65 -12.27
CA ARG A 55 14.12 4.89 -13.19
C ARG A 55 14.34 6.36 -13.51
N MET A 56 13.27 7.14 -13.45
CA MET A 56 13.33 8.56 -13.76
C MET A 56 14.00 9.35 -12.64
N ALA A 57 13.89 8.90 -11.39
CA ALA A 57 14.52 9.51 -10.22
C ALA A 57 16.05 9.59 -10.33
N ASP A 58 16.67 8.72 -11.15
CA ASP A 58 18.12 8.72 -11.37
C ASP A 58 18.58 9.82 -12.30
N LEU A 59 17.67 10.40 -13.06
CA LEU A 59 17.98 11.38 -14.10
C LEU A 59 17.95 12.81 -13.58
N ASP A 60 17.21 13.07 -12.48
CA ASP A 60 17.04 14.41 -11.92
C ASP A 60 16.62 14.33 -10.43
N ASP A 61 17.20 15.18 -9.58
CA ASP A 61 16.95 15.21 -8.14
C ASP A 61 15.48 15.51 -7.79
N ARG A 62 14.79 16.34 -8.58
CA ARG A 62 13.36 16.63 -8.39
C ARG A 62 12.51 15.39 -8.57
N LEU A 63 12.86 14.54 -9.52
CA LEU A 63 12.20 13.24 -9.70
C LEU A 63 12.54 12.29 -8.56
N GLY A 64 13.72 12.41 -7.96
CA GLY A 64 14.10 11.74 -6.71
C GLY A 64 13.23 12.17 -5.52
N GLU A 65 13.00 13.47 -5.37
CA GLU A 65 12.07 14.00 -4.35
C GLU A 65 10.61 13.57 -4.63
N ALA A 66 10.19 13.54 -5.89
CA ALA A 66 8.87 13.02 -6.25
C ALA A 66 8.71 11.54 -5.88
N LEU A 67 9.77 10.73 -6.05
CA LEU A 67 9.78 9.33 -5.63
C LEU A 67 9.60 9.17 -4.12
N LYS A 68 10.28 10.02 -3.32
CA LYS A 68 10.08 10.07 -1.86
C LYS A 68 8.65 10.47 -1.49
N GLY A 69 8.11 11.49 -2.18
CA GLY A 69 6.72 11.94 -2.03
C GLY A 69 5.71 10.81 -2.32
N ALA A 70 5.86 10.10 -3.43
CA ALA A 70 5.01 8.97 -3.79
C ALA A 70 5.04 7.85 -2.76
N ARG A 71 6.23 7.57 -2.18
CA ARG A 71 6.37 6.59 -1.09
C ARG A 71 5.61 7.02 0.16
N ASN A 72 5.76 8.30 0.57
CA ASN A 72 5.08 8.82 1.76
C ASN A 72 3.55 8.80 1.56
N LEU A 73 3.07 9.15 0.37
CA LEU A 73 1.66 9.09 0.02
C LEU A 73 1.11 7.65 0.01
N ALA A 74 1.90 6.65 -0.39
CA ALA A 74 1.50 5.26 -0.27
C ALA A 74 1.25 4.87 1.20
N PHE A 75 2.03 5.38 2.15
CA PHE A 75 1.77 5.20 3.58
C PHE A 75 0.53 5.96 4.06
N VAL A 76 0.28 7.18 3.55
CA VAL A 76 -0.97 7.92 3.85
C VAL A 76 -2.19 7.15 3.33
N GLY A 77 -2.09 6.58 2.13
CA GLY A 77 -3.14 5.72 1.59
C GLY A 77 -3.41 4.48 2.44
N LEU A 78 -2.37 3.86 3.02
CA LEU A 78 -2.52 2.78 4.00
C LEU A 78 -3.13 3.27 5.31
N ALA A 79 -2.73 4.45 5.80
CA ALA A 79 -3.34 5.07 6.99
C ALA A 79 -4.84 5.34 6.80
N ARG A 80 -5.29 5.63 5.57
CA ARG A 80 -6.72 5.76 5.24
C ARG A 80 -7.48 4.45 5.45
N VAL A 81 -6.90 3.32 5.05
CA VAL A 81 -7.49 2.00 5.31
C VAL A 81 -7.61 1.73 6.82
N VAL A 82 -6.59 2.09 7.61
CA VAL A 82 -6.64 2.00 9.06
C VAL A 82 -7.71 2.92 9.65
N ALA A 83 -7.83 4.15 9.16
CA ALA A 83 -8.85 5.10 9.61
C ALA A 83 -10.27 4.59 9.30
N LEU A 84 -10.48 3.99 8.14
CA LEU A 84 -11.73 3.32 7.77
C LEU A 84 -12.10 2.24 8.77
N PHE A 85 -11.12 1.38 9.09
CA PHE A 85 -11.33 0.33 10.07
C PHE A 85 -11.67 0.88 11.46
N LEU A 86 -10.92 1.87 11.94
CA LEU A 86 -11.19 2.49 13.25
C LEU A 86 -12.60 3.13 13.28
N ALA A 87 -13.01 3.77 12.18
CA ALA A 87 -14.32 4.41 12.05
C ALA A 87 -15.47 3.42 12.20
N PHE A 88 -15.36 2.23 11.60
CA PHE A 88 -16.47 1.26 11.53
C PHE A 88 -16.33 0.08 12.50
N GLY A 89 -15.12 -0.24 12.97
CA GLY A 89 -14.86 -1.41 13.81
C GLY A 89 -14.64 -1.10 15.30
N VAL A 90 -14.20 0.12 15.63
CA VAL A 90 -13.77 0.44 17.02
C VAL A 90 -14.57 1.60 17.62
N VAL A 91 -14.85 2.62 16.83
CA VAL A 91 -15.50 3.85 17.31
C VAL A 91 -16.99 3.60 17.53
N SER A 92 -17.52 4.05 18.67
CA SER A 92 -18.93 3.94 18.98
C SER A 92 -19.80 4.65 17.94
N PRO A 93 -20.99 4.16 17.58
CA PRO A 93 -21.86 4.78 16.57
C PRO A 93 -22.19 6.26 16.85
N SER A 94 -22.19 6.68 18.11
CA SER A 94 -22.44 8.07 18.51
C SER A 94 -21.26 9.00 18.21
N GLU A 95 -20.03 8.50 18.27
CA GLU A 95 -18.80 9.29 18.03
C GLU A 95 -18.28 9.15 16.60
N GLN A 96 -18.77 8.16 15.87
CA GLN A 96 -18.35 7.83 14.50
C GLN A 96 -18.37 9.04 13.54
N PRO A 97 -19.41 9.90 13.50
CA PRO A 97 -19.42 11.02 12.56
C PRO A 97 -18.30 12.03 12.84
N VAL A 98 -18.00 12.30 14.12
CA VAL A 98 -16.91 13.22 14.51
C VAL A 98 -15.55 12.63 14.18
N PHE A 99 -15.38 11.33 14.46
CA PHE A 99 -14.14 10.63 14.11
C PHE A 99 -13.90 10.63 12.57
N VAL A 100 -14.94 10.34 11.79
CA VAL A 100 -14.88 10.35 10.31
C VAL A 100 -14.50 11.73 9.79
N LEU A 101 -15.10 12.81 10.32
CA LEU A 101 -14.74 14.18 9.97
C LEU A 101 -13.28 14.48 10.26
N LEU A 102 -12.81 14.15 11.49
CA LEU A 102 -11.43 14.39 11.90
C LEU A 102 -10.42 13.61 11.04
N ALA A 103 -10.72 12.33 10.79
CA ALA A 103 -9.89 11.47 9.96
C ALA A 103 -9.81 11.98 8.52
N LEU A 104 -10.95 12.28 7.90
CA LEU A 104 -11.02 12.85 6.55
C LEU A 104 -10.27 14.17 6.43
N PHE A 105 -10.50 15.10 7.37
CA PHE A 105 -9.82 16.39 7.36
C PHE A 105 -8.30 16.21 7.46
N THR A 106 -7.84 15.37 8.39
CA THR A 106 -6.41 15.10 8.57
C THR A 106 -5.80 14.49 7.32
N LEU A 107 -6.46 13.48 6.73
CA LEU A 107 -5.99 12.82 5.51
C LEU A 107 -5.98 13.78 4.31
N ALA A 108 -7.02 14.61 4.15
CA ALA A 108 -7.09 15.61 3.09
C ALA A 108 -5.97 16.65 3.20
N VAL A 109 -5.65 17.11 4.41
CA VAL A 109 -4.51 18.01 4.65
C VAL A 109 -3.18 17.33 4.30
N LEU A 110 -2.99 16.08 4.72
CA LEU A 110 -1.77 15.32 4.39
C LEU A 110 -1.65 15.07 2.89
N ASP A 111 -2.74 14.72 2.21
CA ASP A 111 -2.76 14.55 0.76
C ASP A 111 -2.39 15.87 0.06
N CYS A 112 -2.99 17.00 0.41
CA CYS A 112 -2.64 18.30 -0.17
C CYS A 112 -1.17 18.65 0.05
N LEU A 113 -0.63 18.42 1.26
CA LEU A 113 0.76 18.72 1.60
C LEU A 113 1.80 17.85 0.91
N LEU A 114 1.44 16.61 0.56
CA LEU A 114 2.37 15.66 -0.05
C LEU A 114 2.12 15.47 -1.55
N LEU A 115 0.86 15.38 -1.99
CA LEU A 115 0.49 15.08 -3.38
C LEU A 115 0.79 16.25 -4.31
N VAL A 116 0.46 17.48 -3.91
CA VAL A 116 0.71 18.67 -4.73
C VAL A 116 2.21 18.90 -4.94
N PRO A 117 3.09 18.88 -3.92
CA PRO A 117 4.54 18.98 -4.11
C PRO A 117 5.11 17.80 -4.92
N MET A 118 4.65 16.57 -4.68
CA MET A 118 5.08 15.40 -5.45
C MET A 118 4.80 15.61 -6.94
N TRP A 119 3.57 16.00 -7.29
CA TRP A 119 3.19 16.22 -8.68
C TRP A 119 3.94 17.39 -9.32
N LYS A 120 4.15 18.47 -8.57
CA LYS A 120 4.99 19.62 -8.96
C LYS A 120 6.43 19.17 -9.25
N ASN A 121 7.00 18.31 -8.43
CA ASN A 121 8.34 17.77 -8.61
C ASN A 121 8.43 16.85 -9.85
N ILE A 122 7.40 16.02 -10.13
CA ILE A 122 7.34 15.24 -11.37
C ILE A 122 7.37 16.16 -12.58
N CYS A 123 6.48 17.14 -12.61
CA CYS A 123 6.39 18.09 -13.72
C CYS A 123 7.63 18.97 -13.86
N GLY A 124 8.17 19.46 -12.75
CA GLY A 124 9.39 20.27 -12.72
C GLY A 124 10.64 19.51 -13.18
N GLY A 125 10.78 18.25 -12.77
CA GLY A 125 11.84 17.37 -13.24
C GLY A 125 11.73 17.07 -14.73
N LEU A 126 10.51 16.80 -15.22
CA LEU A 126 10.26 16.62 -16.66
C LEU A 126 10.59 17.88 -17.48
N LEU A 127 10.23 19.06 -16.95
CA LEU A 127 10.53 20.34 -17.59
C LEU A 127 12.04 20.56 -17.68
N TYR A 128 12.77 20.32 -16.58
CA TYR A 128 14.22 20.45 -16.54
C TYR A 128 14.92 19.48 -17.51
N LEU A 129 14.50 18.21 -17.52
CA LEU A 129 15.02 17.22 -18.46
C LEU A 129 14.69 17.60 -19.91
N GLY A 130 13.48 18.12 -20.15
CA GLY A 130 13.07 18.63 -21.45
C GLY A 130 13.93 19.80 -21.94
N ALA A 131 14.23 20.75 -21.08
CA ALA A 131 15.11 21.89 -21.38
C ALA A 131 16.56 21.43 -21.68
N ARG A 132 17.08 20.48 -20.88
CA ARG A 132 18.45 19.98 -21.01
C ARG A 132 18.65 19.08 -22.23
N GLN A 133 17.58 18.39 -22.67
CA GLN A 133 17.62 17.44 -23.80
C GLN A 133 16.91 17.96 -25.05
N ASP A 134 16.71 19.29 -25.16
CA ASP A 134 16.06 19.96 -26.29
C ASP A 134 14.73 19.30 -26.70
N ALA A 135 13.84 19.07 -25.74
CA ALA A 135 12.51 18.55 -26.03
C ALA A 135 11.71 19.57 -26.85
N THR A 136 11.19 19.16 -28.00
CA THR A 136 10.46 20.04 -28.91
C THR A 136 9.00 20.22 -28.51
N VAL A 137 8.39 19.17 -27.97
CA VAL A 137 6.94 19.13 -27.67
C VAL A 137 6.56 19.87 -26.37
N MET A 138 7.49 19.95 -25.40
CA MET A 138 7.24 20.64 -24.14
C MET A 138 7.27 22.17 -24.26
N PHE A 139 7.99 22.67 -25.26
CA PHE A 139 8.22 24.11 -25.51
C PHE A 139 7.66 24.50 -26.87
N ASP A 140 6.39 24.88 -26.91
CA ASP A 140 5.75 25.36 -28.15
C ASP A 140 5.96 26.87 -28.29
N ARG A 141 6.52 27.30 -29.44
CA ARG A 141 6.70 28.71 -29.77
C ARG A 141 5.48 29.19 -30.54
N ARG A 142 4.57 29.85 -29.86
CA ARG A 142 3.43 30.49 -30.53
C ARG A 142 3.72 31.95 -30.79
N GLY A 143 3.77 32.33 -32.07
CA GLY A 143 3.83 33.71 -32.50
C GLY A 143 2.43 34.30 -32.57
N MET A 144 2.15 35.32 -31.79
CA MET A 144 0.98 36.17 -31.94
C MET A 144 1.43 37.62 -32.03
N GLY A 145 1.24 38.24 -33.20
CA GLY A 145 1.54 39.67 -33.39
C GLY A 145 3.02 40.08 -33.22
N GLY A 146 3.96 39.31 -33.80
CA GLY A 146 5.39 39.67 -33.82
C GLY A 146 6.15 39.37 -32.50
N ARG A 147 5.50 38.92 -31.43
CA ARG A 147 6.15 38.45 -30.20
C ARG A 147 6.00 36.95 -30.05
N THR A 148 7.10 36.21 -30.13
CA THR A 148 7.17 34.78 -29.82
C THR A 148 7.06 34.56 -28.31
N ARG A 149 5.97 34.01 -27.86
CA ARG A 149 5.79 33.61 -26.47
C ARG A 149 6.07 32.10 -26.36
N ILE A 150 7.06 31.74 -25.56
CA ILE A 150 7.32 30.33 -25.23
C ILE A 150 6.19 29.87 -24.33
N TYR A 151 5.38 28.95 -24.85
CA TYR A 151 4.28 28.36 -24.10
C TYR A 151 4.75 27.11 -23.37
N ASN A 152 4.63 27.13 -22.07
CA ASN A 152 5.02 26.03 -21.21
C ASN A 152 3.80 25.14 -20.89
N MET A 153 3.62 24.08 -21.65
CA MET A 153 2.53 23.12 -21.46
C MET A 153 2.59 22.45 -20.09
N VAL A 154 3.81 22.24 -19.56
CA VAL A 154 4.04 21.53 -18.31
C VAL A 154 3.57 22.37 -17.11
N GLU A 155 3.87 23.67 -17.08
CA GLU A 155 3.42 24.56 -15.98
C GLU A 155 1.91 24.64 -15.90
N ARG A 156 1.24 24.81 -17.04
CA ARG A 156 -0.23 24.84 -17.07
C ARG A 156 -0.82 23.53 -16.56
N TYR A 157 -0.28 22.39 -16.98
CA TYR A 157 -0.74 21.08 -16.53
C TYR A 157 -0.51 20.90 -15.03
N THR A 158 0.64 21.34 -14.51
CA THR A 158 0.96 21.31 -13.07
C THR A 158 -0.05 22.11 -12.23
N THR A 159 -0.37 23.34 -12.68
CA THR A 159 -1.35 24.17 -11.98
C THR A 159 -2.74 23.53 -11.97
N ILE A 160 -3.20 23.02 -13.12
CA ILE A 160 -4.52 22.35 -13.21
C ILE A 160 -4.55 21.11 -12.31
N SER A 161 -3.48 20.32 -12.27
CA SER A 161 -3.40 19.14 -11.41
C SER A 161 -3.44 19.52 -9.92
N ALA A 162 -2.72 20.57 -9.52
CA ALA A 162 -2.75 21.05 -8.14
C ALA A 162 -4.14 21.53 -7.72
N VAL A 163 -4.82 22.30 -8.59
CA VAL A 163 -6.20 22.77 -8.34
C VAL A 163 -7.15 21.57 -8.24
N PHE A 164 -7.03 20.59 -9.13
CA PHE A 164 -7.87 19.39 -9.09
C PHE A 164 -7.72 18.63 -7.76
N PHE A 165 -6.49 18.37 -7.30
CA PHE A 165 -6.26 17.62 -6.06
C PHE A 165 -6.84 18.36 -4.84
N ILE A 166 -6.61 19.67 -4.74
CA ILE A 166 -7.18 20.48 -3.66
C ILE A 166 -8.70 20.46 -3.68
N LEU A 167 -9.32 20.60 -4.87
CA LEU A 167 -10.77 20.58 -4.99
C LEU A 167 -11.36 19.20 -4.67
N ARG A 168 -10.72 18.11 -5.11
CA ARG A 168 -11.14 16.74 -4.80
C ARG A 168 -11.21 16.52 -3.29
N ASP A 169 -10.13 16.88 -2.59
CA ASP A 169 -10.03 16.66 -1.16
C ASP A 169 -10.96 17.61 -0.37
N ALA A 170 -11.12 18.85 -0.82
CA ALA A 170 -12.08 19.79 -0.24
C ALA A 170 -13.53 19.30 -0.40
N LEU A 171 -13.90 18.80 -1.58
CA LEU A 171 -15.24 18.26 -1.86
C LEU A 171 -15.54 17.00 -1.05
N ALA A 172 -14.53 16.22 -0.68
CA ALA A 172 -14.67 15.06 0.20
C ALA A 172 -14.97 15.46 1.66
N VAL A 173 -14.32 16.51 2.16
CA VAL A 173 -14.49 16.99 3.55
C VAL A 173 -15.77 17.79 3.75
N LEU A 174 -16.19 18.55 2.74
CA LEU A 174 -17.27 19.54 2.83
C LEU A 174 -18.62 18.97 3.33
N PRO A 175 -19.10 17.80 2.88
CA PRO A 175 -20.31 17.19 3.42
C PRO A 175 -20.20 16.82 4.91
N GLU A 176 -19.03 16.38 5.35
CA GLU A 176 -18.83 15.95 6.74
C GLU A 176 -18.80 17.13 7.72
N LEU A 177 -18.49 18.34 7.26
CA LEU A 177 -18.58 19.55 8.11
C LEU A 177 -19.98 19.83 8.63
N THR A 178 -21.00 19.29 8.00
CA THR A 178 -22.40 19.43 8.46
C THR A 178 -22.65 18.77 9.81
N VAL A 179 -21.81 17.78 10.20
CA VAL A 179 -21.85 17.15 11.54
C VAL A 179 -21.68 18.19 12.65
N LEU A 180 -20.82 19.20 12.45
CA LEU A 180 -20.61 20.27 13.44
C LEU A 180 -21.86 21.13 13.66
N SER A 181 -22.79 21.19 12.71
CA SER A 181 -24.05 21.92 12.88
C SER A 181 -25.05 21.17 13.75
N HIS A 182 -24.95 19.83 13.78
CA HIS A 182 -25.84 18.99 14.57
C HIS A 182 -25.56 19.09 16.08
N GLU A 183 -24.29 19.12 16.48
CA GLU A 183 -23.92 19.22 17.91
C GLU A 183 -24.30 20.55 18.54
N LYS A 184 -24.32 21.65 17.79
CA LYS A 184 -24.65 22.99 18.30
C LYS A 184 -26.13 23.32 18.29
N GLY A 185 -26.94 22.61 17.50
CA GLY A 185 -28.38 22.89 17.33
C GLY A 185 -29.33 22.18 18.29
N GLY A 186 -28.82 21.31 19.17
CA GLY A 186 -29.63 20.36 19.93
C GLY A 186 -30.46 20.89 21.10
N ALA A 187 -30.45 22.18 21.43
CA ALA A 187 -31.15 22.62 22.64
C ALA A 187 -32.12 23.83 22.51
N GLU A 188 -32.02 24.71 21.52
CA GLU A 188 -32.76 26.01 21.68
C GLU A 188 -33.50 26.57 20.49
N LEU A 189 -33.46 26.00 19.28
CA LEU A 189 -34.18 26.59 18.14
C LEU A 189 -35.09 25.55 17.45
N GLY A 190 -36.33 25.51 17.89
CA GLY A 190 -37.42 24.84 17.18
C GLY A 190 -37.51 25.33 15.73
N GLN A 191 -37.65 24.37 14.78
CA GLN A 191 -38.00 24.60 13.35
C GLN A 191 -36.88 25.16 12.43
N GLY A 192 -35.59 24.92 12.67
CA GLY A 192 -34.56 25.11 11.65
C GLY A 192 -34.39 23.85 10.82
N THR A 193 -34.35 23.93 9.49
CA THR A 193 -33.89 22.87 8.59
C THR A 193 -32.45 22.55 8.99
N HIS A 194 -32.23 21.37 9.59
CA HIS A 194 -30.86 20.97 10.00
C HIS A 194 -30.08 20.59 8.75
N TYR A 195 -28.98 21.27 8.47
CA TYR A 195 -28.07 20.93 7.34
C TYR A 195 -27.64 19.47 7.36
N TYR A 196 -27.65 18.84 8.54
CA TYR A 196 -27.36 17.41 8.70
C TYR A 196 -28.34 16.52 7.93
N ASP A 197 -29.62 16.91 7.79
CA ASP A 197 -30.63 16.14 7.04
C ASP A 197 -30.29 16.05 5.55
N PHE A 198 -29.45 16.95 5.05
CA PHE A 198 -29.02 17.01 3.65
C PHE A 198 -27.62 16.44 3.40
N VAL A 199 -26.96 15.84 4.40
CA VAL A 199 -25.60 15.25 4.27
C VAL A 199 -25.53 14.30 3.07
N GLY A 200 -26.51 13.42 2.92
CA GLY A 200 -26.57 12.49 1.78
C GLY A 200 -26.60 13.19 0.44
N LEU A 201 -27.36 14.28 0.32
CA LEU A 201 -27.43 15.08 -0.90
C LEU A 201 -26.10 15.79 -1.17
N PHE A 202 -25.47 16.39 -0.16
CA PHE A 202 -24.15 17.03 -0.29
C PHE A 202 -23.06 16.05 -0.69
N ARG A 203 -23.07 14.83 -0.12
CA ARG A 203 -22.16 13.75 -0.54
C ARG A 203 -22.35 13.39 -2.00
N LEU A 204 -23.60 13.17 -2.44
CA LEU A 204 -23.92 12.80 -3.81
C LEU A 204 -23.50 13.88 -4.81
N VAL A 205 -23.78 15.14 -4.52
CA VAL A 205 -23.39 16.29 -5.36
C VAL A 205 -21.85 16.43 -5.37
N GLY A 206 -21.19 16.32 -4.21
CA GLY A 206 -19.73 16.38 -4.10
C GLY A 206 -19.04 15.29 -4.90
N ILE A 207 -19.53 14.05 -4.81
CA ILE A 207 -19.04 12.90 -5.60
C ILE A 207 -19.24 13.16 -7.09
N GLY A 208 -20.42 13.62 -7.51
CA GLY A 208 -20.72 13.89 -8.92
C GLY A 208 -19.79 14.94 -9.51
N ILE A 209 -19.59 16.07 -8.81
CA ILE A 209 -18.68 17.14 -9.25
C ILE A 209 -17.23 16.63 -9.30
N SER A 210 -16.77 15.94 -8.24
CA SER A 210 -15.42 15.41 -8.15
C SER A 210 -15.13 14.37 -9.24
N LEU A 211 -16.09 13.51 -9.57
CA LEU A 211 -15.98 12.51 -10.64
C LEU A 211 -15.83 13.19 -12.02
N ILE A 212 -16.63 14.22 -12.31
CA ILE A 212 -16.54 14.97 -13.58
C ILE A 212 -15.18 15.65 -13.68
N LEU A 213 -14.74 16.35 -12.63
CA LEU A 213 -13.42 17.00 -12.59
C LEU A 213 -12.29 15.99 -12.72
N GLY A 214 -12.42 14.84 -12.05
CA GLY A 214 -11.47 13.73 -12.11
C GLY A 214 -11.33 13.14 -13.50
N LEU A 215 -12.44 12.90 -14.20
CA LEU A 215 -12.41 12.42 -15.59
C LEU A 215 -11.75 13.43 -16.53
N ILE A 216 -12.06 14.72 -16.38
CA ILE A 216 -11.41 15.79 -17.16
C ILE A 216 -9.89 15.78 -16.90
N TRP A 217 -9.50 15.74 -15.63
CA TRP A 217 -8.09 15.69 -15.26
C TRP A 217 -7.38 14.42 -15.78
N LEU A 218 -8.03 13.24 -15.69
CA LEU A 218 -7.49 11.98 -16.21
C LEU A 218 -7.26 12.05 -17.73
N ILE A 219 -8.25 12.56 -18.49
CA ILE A 219 -8.12 12.75 -19.94
C ILE A 219 -6.94 13.70 -20.24
N MET A 220 -6.80 14.78 -19.48
CA MET A 220 -5.68 15.72 -19.62
C MET A 220 -4.36 15.05 -19.32
N THR A 221 -4.28 14.22 -18.28
CA THR A 221 -3.08 13.46 -17.89
C THR A 221 -2.68 12.47 -18.98
N ILE A 222 -3.62 11.70 -19.51
CA ILE A 222 -3.38 10.77 -20.62
C ILE A 222 -2.86 11.53 -21.86
N ARG A 223 -3.49 12.65 -22.23
CA ARG A 223 -3.06 13.48 -23.36
C ARG A 223 -1.68 14.09 -23.12
N PHE A 224 -1.40 14.56 -21.91
CA PHE A 224 -0.10 15.10 -21.50
C PHE A 224 1.01 14.07 -21.66
N VAL A 225 0.83 12.89 -21.07
CA VAL A 225 1.81 11.78 -21.17
C VAL A 225 1.96 11.29 -22.62
N HIS A 226 0.86 11.22 -23.35
CA HIS A 226 0.92 10.84 -24.79
C HIS A 226 1.72 11.84 -25.63
N ARG A 227 1.52 13.14 -25.43
CA ARG A 227 2.30 14.19 -26.09
C ARG A 227 3.79 14.09 -25.78
N ILE A 228 4.16 13.90 -24.51
CA ILE A 228 5.57 13.71 -24.15
C ILE A 228 6.13 12.47 -24.84
N LYS A 229 5.39 11.35 -24.83
CA LYS A 229 5.81 10.11 -25.50
C LYS A 229 5.97 10.25 -27.01
N SER A 230 5.32 11.19 -27.65
CA SER A 230 5.45 11.43 -29.09
C SER A 230 6.77 12.13 -29.47
N ASP A 231 7.52 12.70 -28.52
CA ASP A 231 8.82 13.31 -28.73
C ASP A 231 9.93 12.23 -28.74
N THR A 232 10.02 11.50 -29.85
CA THR A 232 10.96 10.38 -30.02
C THR A 232 12.43 10.78 -29.88
N PRO A 233 12.92 11.94 -30.41
CA PRO A 233 14.31 12.34 -30.23
C PRO A 233 14.65 12.65 -28.77
N PHE A 234 13.73 13.24 -28.00
CA PHE A 234 13.89 13.46 -26.56
C PHE A 234 14.04 12.13 -25.83
N PHE A 235 13.13 11.17 -26.06
CA PHE A 235 13.19 9.86 -25.44
C PHE A 235 14.44 9.06 -25.78
N ALA A 236 14.91 9.15 -27.03
CA ALA A 236 16.13 8.48 -27.46
C ALA A 236 17.36 9.01 -26.69
N ARG A 237 17.50 10.35 -26.58
CA ARG A 237 18.58 10.99 -25.84
C ARG A 237 18.53 10.65 -24.34
N LEU A 238 17.33 10.69 -23.75
CA LEU A 238 17.14 10.35 -22.34
C LEU A 238 17.51 8.88 -22.06
N THR A 239 17.10 7.98 -22.93
CA THR A 239 17.45 6.55 -22.83
C THR A 239 18.94 6.31 -23.00
N GLN A 240 19.58 7.00 -23.94
CA GLN A 240 21.02 6.93 -24.18
C GLN A 240 21.79 7.43 -22.94
N LYS A 241 21.39 8.59 -22.39
CA LYS A 241 21.99 9.11 -21.15
C LYS A 241 21.88 8.11 -20.02
N TYR A 242 20.69 7.53 -19.80
CA TYR A 242 20.49 6.51 -18.78
C TYR A 242 21.39 5.29 -18.96
N GLN A 243 21.54 4.83 -20.20
CA GLN A 243 22.38 3.67 -20.51
C GLN A 243 23.87 3.94 -20.36
N GLN A 244 24.34 5.16 -20.65
CA GLN A 244 25.75 5.51 -20.61
C GLN A 244 26.22 5.95 -19.22
N GLU A 245 25.43 6.74 -18.49
CA GLU A 245 25.85 7.33 -17.22
C GLU A 245 25.38 6.51 -16.00
N ILE A 246 24.18 5.88 -16.07
CA ILE A 246 23.53 5.31 -14.90
C ILE A 246 23.60 3.78 -14.90
N LEU A 247 23.35 3.14 -16.05
CA LEU A 247 23.33 1.67 -16.12
C LEU A 247 24.64 0.97 -15.70
N PRO A 248 25.83 1.55 -15.89
CA PRO A 248 27.07 0.97 -15.40
C PRO A 248 27.14 0.86 -13.88
N GLN A 249 26.36 1.64 -13.12
CA GLN A 249 26.35 1.62 -11.65
C GLN A 249 25.46 0.47 -11.11
N HIS A 250 25.90 -0.76 -11.29
CA HIS A 250 25.13 -1.97 -10.99
C HIS A 250 24.75 -2.10 -9.51
N ASP A 251 25.63 -1.67 -8.60
CA ASP A 251 25.43 -1.77 -7.14
C ASP A 251 24.32 -0.84 -6.65
N LEU A 252 24.19 0.33 -7.25
CA LEU A 252 23.14 1.30 -6.94
C LEU A 252 21.74 0.74 -7.27
N PHE A 253 21.62 0.02 -8.37
CA PHE A 253 20.35 -0.62 -8.75
C PHE A 253 19.99 -1.79 -7.85
N ALA A 254 20.96 -2.58 -7.43
CA ALA A 254 20.73 -3.68 -6.51
C ALA A 254 20.19 -3.16 -5.16
N ARG A 255 20.78 -2.09 -4.62
CA ARG A 255 20.31 -1.44 -3.40
C ARG A 255 18.88 -0.91 -3.53
N ARG A 256 18.57 -0.23 -4.63
CA ARG A 256 17.22 0.26 -4.88
C ARG A 256 16.20 -0.85 -5.03
N ALA A 257 16.57 -1.92 -5.71
CA ALA A 257 15.70 -3.09 -5.87
C ALA A 257 15.38 -3.73 -4.51
N VAL A 258 16.39 -3.87 -3.64
CA VAL A 258 16.19 -4.37 -2.27
C VAL A 258 15.30 -3.44 -1.48
N ARG A 259 15.57 -2.13 -1.48
CA ARG A 259 14.75 -1.14 -0.77
C ARG A 259 13.29 -1.18 -1.22
N SER A 260 13.04 -1.22 -2.54
CA SER A 260 11.66 -1.32 -3.08
C SER A 260 10.98 -2.62 -2.72
N ALA A 261 11.70 -3.74 -2.78
CA ALA A 261 11.17 -5.05 -2.38
C ALA A 261 10.79 -5.06 -0.90
N MET A 262 11.64 -4.46 -0.04
CA MET A 262 11.38 -4.39 1.40
C MET A 262 10.20 -3.47 1.73
N ILE A 263 10.04 -2.34 1.04
CA ILE A 263 8.85 -1.48 1.19
C ILE A 263 7.58 -2.25 0.84
N CYS A 264 7.58 -3.02 -0.25
CA CYS A 264 6.45 -3.89 -0.59
C CYS A 264 6.19 -4.95 0.48
N LEU A 265 7.22 -5.52 1.09
CA LEU A 265 7.05 -6.49 2.18
C LEU A 265 6.52 -5.86 3.47
N ILE A 266 6.96 -4.64 3.82
CA ILE A 266 6.40 -3.89 4.94
C ILE A 266 4.91 -3.61 4.71
N ALA A 267 4.57 -3.10 3.52
CA ALA A 267 3.18 -2.84 3.17
C ALA A 267 2.34 -4.13 3.14
N ALA A 268 2.90 -5.24 2.65
CA ALA A 268 2.25 -6.55 2.72
C ALA A 268 2.01 -6.97 4.18
N ALA A 269 3.00 -6.79 5.07
CA ALA A 269 2.87 -7.11 6.48
C ALA A 269 1.80 -6.27 7.20
N ILE A 270 1.62 -5.01 6.81
CA ILE A 270 0.54 -4.16 7.34
C ILE A 270 -0.83 -4.64 6.82
N LEU A 271 -0.91 -5.06 5.56
CA LEU A 271 -2.16 -5.55 4.97
C LEU A 271 -2.55 -6.97 5.40
N THR A 272 -1.69 -7.70 6.11
CA THR A 272 -2.05 -8.97 6.78
C THR A 272 -2.61 -8.75 8.18
N LEU A 273 -2.80 -7.49 8.61
CA LEU A 273 -3.59 -7.20 9.80
C LEU A 273 -5.05 -7.51 9.51
N ASP A 274 -5.56 -8.53 10.15
CA ASP A 274 -6.93 -8.98 10.00
C ASP A 274 -7.87 -8.06 10.77
N PHE A 275 -8.81 -7.47 10.07
CA PHE A 275 -9.84 -6.60 10.64
C PHE A 275 -11.21 -7.15 10.26
N TYR A 276 -11.83 -7.84 11.21
CA TYR A 276 -13.14 -8.43 11.00
C TYR A 276 -14.26 -7.50 11.46
N LEU A 277 -15.20 -7.28 10.56
CA LEU A 277 -16.49 -6.67 10.84
C LEU A 277 -17.57 -7.68 10.49
N ASP A 278 -18.42 -8.04 11.43
CA ASP A 278 -19.50 -9.02 11.26
C ASP A 278 -19.03 -10.34 10.58
N GLY A 279 -17.86 -10.83 10.98
CA GLY A 279 -17.29 -12.07 10.44
C GLY A 279 -16.63 -11.97 9.07
N VAL A 280 -16.54 -10.78 8.48
CA VAL A 280 -15.85 -10.54 7.21
C VAL A 280 -14.58 -9.74 7.41
N ASN A 281 -13.47 -10.21 6.86
CA ASN A 281 -12.22 -9.43 6.85
C ASN A 281 -12.37 -8.21 5.93
N LEU A 282 -12.29 -7.01 6.50
CA LEU A 282 -12.43 -5.75 5.76
C LEU A 282 -11.25 -5.52 4.81
N ILE A 283 -10.04 -5.96 5.21
CA ILE A 283 -8.84 -5.86 4.39
C ILE A 283 -8.58 -7.22 3.77
N PRO A 284 -8.82 -7.40 2.47
CA PRO A 284 -8.63 -8.69 1.84
C PRO A 284 -7.14 -9.06 1.73
N ASP A 285 -6.76 -10.20 2.25
CA ASP A 285 -5.38 -10.74 2.26
C ASP A 285 -4.75 -10.87 0.87
N PHE A 286 -5.55 -11.00 -0.19
CA PHE A 286 -5.01 -11.07 -1.55
C PHE A 286 -4.26 -9.78 -1.96
N LEU A 287 -4.53 -8.63 -1.31
CA LEU A 287 -3.76 -7.40 -1.53
C LEU A 287 -2.32 -7.56 -1.03
N SER A 288 -2.12 -8.22 0.11
CA SER A 288 -0.78 -8.54 0.60
C SER A 288 -0.03 -9.45 -0.39
N ALA A 289 -0.72 -10.42 -1.00
CA ALA A 289 -0.14 -11.29 -2.03
C ALA A 289 0.35 -10.49 -3.26
N ILE A 290 -0.40 -9.48 -3.70
CA ILE A 290 0.01 -8.59 -4.79
C ILE A 290 1.32 -7.87 -4.44
N LEU A 291 1.44 -7.33 -3.23
CA LEU A 291 2.65 -6.65 -2.78
C LEU A 291 3.84 -7.60 -2.62
N MET A 292 3.62 -8.80 -2.09
CA MET A 292 4.63 -9.86 -2.05
C MET A 292 5.11 -10.24 -3.46
N PHE A 293 4.20 -10.35 -4.42
CA PHE A 293 4.56 -10.61 -5.82
C PHE A 293 5.37 -9.47 -6.45
N LEU A 294 5.00 -8.21 -6.18
CA LEU A 294 5.79 -7.04 -6.60
C LEU A 294 7.20 -7.05 -6.00
N SER A 295 7.32 -7.42 -4.73
CA SER A 295 8.63 -7.60 -4.08
C SER A 295 9.52 -8.60 -4.85
N ILE A 296 8.96 -9.75 -5.25
CA ILE A 296 9.68 -10.76 -6.05
C ILE A 296 10.08 -10.18 -7.43
N LEU A 297 9.21 -9.38 -8.06
CA LEU A 297 9.52 -8.75 -9.34
C LEU A 297 10.68 -7.76 -9.24
N PHE A 298 10.76 -6.96 -8.16
CA PHE A 298 11.90 -6.06 -7.93
C PHE A 298 13.22 -6.83 -7.73
N LEU A 299 13.19 -7.94 -7.02
CA LEU A 299 14.38 -8.76 -6.76
C LEU A 299 14.82 -9.59 -7.99
N ARG A 300 13.93 -9.82 -8.95
CA ARG A 300 14.18 -10.71 -10.11
C ARG A 300 15.47 -10.46 -10.87
N PRO A 301 15.84 -9.20 -11.23
CA PRO A 301 17.05 -8.92 -12.01
C PRO A 301 18.33 -9.35 -11.30
N TYR A 302 18.30 -9.42 -9.96
CA TYR A 302 19.47 -9.63 -9.11
C TYR A 302 19.49 -11.00 -8.41
N ALA A 303 18.32 -11.52 -8.04
CA ALA A 303 18.17 -12.80 -7.33
C ALA A 303 17.95 -14.01 -8.28
N GLY A 304 17.84 -13.77 -9.60
CA GLY A 304 17.63 -14.82 -10.58
C GLY A 304 16.17 -15.30 -10.72
N LYS A 305 15.95 -16.45 -11.37
CA LYS A 305 14.61 -16.98 -11.66
C LYS A 305 14.02 -17.67 -10.42
N ASN A 306 13.25 -16.92 -9.63
CA ASN A 306 12.57 -17.43 -8.42
C ASN A 306 11.16 -17.93 -8.76
N LEU A 307 11.07 -18.95 -9.62
CA LEU A 307 9.79 -19.53 -10.04
C LEU A 307 8.97 -20.05 -8.84
N PRO A 308 9.55 -20.83 -7.87
CA PRO A 308 8.78 -21.34 -6.74
C PRO A 308 8.13 -20.24 -5.90
N ALA A 309 8.86 -19.17 -5.60
CA ALA A 309 8.33 -18.05 -4.83
C ALA A 309 7.15 -17.38 -5.55
N ARG A 310 7.21 -17.22 -6.88
CA ARG A 310 6.11 -16.65 -7.67
C ARG A 310 4.88 -17.53 -7.66
N VAL A 311 5.07 -18.84 -7.90
CA VAL A 311 3.96 -19.80 -7.94
C VAL A 311 3.26 -19.83 -6.58
N LEU A 312 4.03 -19.94 -5.48
CA LEU A 312 3.46 -19.92 -4.13
C LEU A 312 2.74 -18.60 -3.80
N THR A 313 3.31 -17.46 -4.19
CA THR A 313 2.66 -16.15 -3.94
C THR A 313 1.38 -15.98 -4.76
N VAL A 314 1.34 -16.46 -6.00
CA VAL A 314 0.11 -16.45 -6.81
C VAL A 314 -0.92 -17.41 -6.23
N ALA A 315 -0.51 -18.62 -5.82
CA ALA A 315 -1.39 -19.58 -5.18
C ALA A 315 -1.98 -19.03 -3.87
N TYR A 316 -1.14 -18.35 -3.05
CA TYR A 316 -1.59 -17.63 -1.85
C TYR A 316 -2.64 -16.56 -2.21
N GLY A 317 -2.38 -15.71 -3.21
CA GLY A 317 -3.32 -14.67 -3.62
C GLY A 317 -4.66 -15.22 -4.13
N VAL A 318 -4.65 -16.31 -4.89
CA VAL A 318 -5.87 -16.96 -5.37
C VAL A 318 -6.63 -17.61 -4.21
N SER A 319 -5.94 -18.29 -3.30
CA SER A 319 -6.56 -18.91 -2.13
C SER A 319 -7.16 -17.86 -1.20
N ALA A 320 -6.44 -16.75 -0.94
CA ALA A 320 -6.92 -15.63 -0.13
C ALA A 320 -8.14 -14.94 -0.75
N ALA A 321 -8.14 -14.73 -2.08
CA ALA A 321 -9.29 -14.14 -2.77
C ALA A 321 -10.52 -15.05 -2.71
N LEU A 322 -10.35 -16.36 -2.89
CA LEU A 322 -11.44 -17.34 -2.74
C LEU A 322 -11.98 -17.37 -1.31
N SER A 323 -11.09 -17.38 -0.32
CA SER A 323 -11.47 -17.34 1.10
C SER A 323 -12.27 -16.08 1.39
N TRP A 324 -11.81 -14.90 0.95
CA TRP A 324 -12.50 -13.64 1.14
C TRP A 324 -13.88 -13.59 0.50
N VAL A 325 -14.02 -14.06 -0.75
CA VAL A 325 -15.32 -14.13 -1.46
C VAL A 325 -16.29 -15.07 -0.73
N LEU A 326 -15.82 -16.22 -0.25
CA LEU A 326 -16.64 -17.16 0.51
C LEU A 326 -17.09 -16.56 1.85
N GLN A 327 -16.19 -15.87 2.56
CA GLN A 327 -16.52 -15.14 3.78
C GLN A 327 -17.60 -14.10 3.53
N PHE A 328 -17.41 -13.24 2.52
CA PHE A 328 -18.37 -12.19 2.18
C PHE A 328 -19.74 -12.76 1.80
N HIS A 329 -19.76 -13.84 1.03
CA HIS A 329 -21.01 -14.44 0.57
C HIS A 329 -21.77 -15.18 1.67
N TYR A 330 -21.07 -15.85 2.60
CA TYR A 330 -21.73 -16.71 3.59
C TYR A 330 -21.92 -16.05 4.96
N PHE A 331 -21.02 -15.18 5.37
CA PHE A 331 -21.00 -14.62 6.73
C PHE A 331 -21.46 -13.17 6.81
N GLY A 332 -21.36 -12.41 5.71
CA GLY A 332 -21.82 -11.01 5.67
C GLY A 332 -23.34 -10.82 5.75
N MET A 333 -24.13 -11.91 5.70
CA MET A 333 -25.59 -11.87 5.75
C MET A 333 -26.21 -12.74 6.86
N ASN A 334 -25.42 -13.46 7.65
CA ASN A 334 -25.93 -14.40 8.64
C ASN A 334 -25.25 -14.18 9.99
N GLU A 335 -26.02 -14.25 11.08
CA GLU A 335 -25.45 -14.23 12.42
C GLU A 335 -24.63 -15.50 12.67
N MET A 336 -23.49 -15.39 13.36
CA MET A 336 -22.61 -16.52 13.67
C MET A 336 -23.34 -17.68 14.39
N ALA A 337 -24.30 -17.36 15.26
CA ALA A 337 -25.11 -18.34 15.97
C ALA A 337 -25.94 -19.24 15.02
N ASP A 338 -26.41 -18.72 13.88
CA ASP A 338 -27.21 -19.49 12.92
C ASP A 338 -26.35 -20.48 12.13
N ILE A 339 -25.06 -20.20 11.98
CA ILE A 339 -24.12 -21.05 11.25
C ILE A 339 -23.96 -22.41 11.94
N PHE A 340 -23.94 -22.44 13.27
CA PHE A 340 -23.78 -23.68 14.04
C PHE A 340 -25.08 -24.46 14.22
N ARG A 341 -26.24 -23.80 14.06
CA ARG A 341 -27.56 -24.45 14.14
C ARG A 341 -28.00 -25.14 12.86
N ASN A 342 -27.40 -24.80 11.71
CA ASN A 342 -27.75 -25.34 10.40
C ASN A 342 -26.61 -26.22 9.89
N ASP A 343 -26.86 -27.51 9.67
CA ASP A 343 -25.86 -28.50 9.22
C ASP A 343 -25.22 -28.11 7.89
N GLU A 344 -25.98 -27.55 6.96
CA GLU A 344 -25.45 -27.11 5.65
C GLU A 344 -24.51 -25.90 5.82
N MET A 345 -24.86 -24.93 6.64
CA MET A 345 -24.02 -23.76 6.92
C MET A 345 -22.75 -24.18 7.68
N ASN A 346 -22.85 -25.11 8.60
CA ASN A 346 -21.71 -25.66 9.34
C ASN A 346 -20.74 -26.40 8.39
N ALA A 347 -21.26 -27.18 7.43
CA ALA A 347 -20.41 -27.81 6.42
C ALA A 347 -19.65 -26.79 5.57
N ARG A 348 -20.31 -25.70 5.16
CA ARG A 348 -19.69 -24.61 4.39
C ARG A 348 -18.65 -23.85 5.23
N TRP A 349 -18.94 -23.61 6.51
CA TRP A 349 -17.97 -23.01 7.44
C TRP A 349 -16.70 -23.88 7.56
N LYS A 350 -16.82 -25.19 7.72
CA LYS A 350 -15.68 -26.13 7.74
C LYS A 350 -14.86 -26.05 6.48
N LEU A 351 -15.49 -25.90 5.31
CA LEU A 351 -14.78 -25.70 4.03
C LEU A 351 -14.00 -24.38 4.03
N THR A 352 -14.57 -23.30 4.55
CA THR A 352 -13.91 -22.00 4.64
C THR A 352 -12.70 -22.07 5.58
N VAL A 353 -12.84 -22.72 6.75
CA VAL A 353 -11.71 -22.97 7.67
C VAL A 353 -10.60 -23.78 7.02
N PHE A 354 -10.95 -24.83 6.28
CA PHE A 354 -9.96 -25.61 5.53
C PHE A 354 -9.22 -24.75 4.49
N LEU A 355 -9.97 -23.92 3.75
CA LEU A 355 -9.37 -23.01 2.77
C LEU A 355 -8.46 -21.98 3.44
N GLN A 356 -8.84 -21.47 4.60
CA GLN A 356 -8.01 -20.55 5.39
C GLN A 356 -6.71 -21.23 5.84
N PHE A 357 -6.79 -22.51 6.26
CA PHE A 357 -5.60 -23.28 6.59
C PHE A 357 -4.63 -23.40 5.40
N VAL A 358 -5.16 -23.67 4.19
CA VAL A 358 -4.37 -23.69 2.96
C VAL A 358 -3.75 -22.33 2.67
N THR A 359 -4.53 -21.27 2.81
CA THR A 359 -4.09 -19.87 2.59
C THR A 359 -2.91 -19.52 3.50
N VAL A 360 -3.01 -19.83 4.79
CA VAL A 360 -1.98 -19.63 5.79
C VAL A 360 -0.69 -20.41 5.47
N ALA A 361 -0.83 -21.68 5.12
CA ALA A 361 0.32 -22.51 4.73
C ALA A 361 1.05 -21.95 3.49
N LEU A 362 0.29 -21.47 2.50
CA LEU A 362 0.83 -20.83 1.30
C LEU A 362 1.51 -19.49 1.62
N PHE A 363 0.94 -18.66 2.51
CA PHE A 363 1.53 -17.42 2.99
C PHE A 363 2.90 -17.65 3.64
N VAL A 364 2.97 -18.55 4.63
CA VAL A 364 4.22 -18.89 5.34
C VAL A 364 5.26 -19.42 4.36
N GLY A 365 4.87 -20.32 3.45
CA GLY A 365 5.76 -20.86 2.42
C GLY A 365 6.27 -19.78 1.44
N ALA A 366 5.40 -18.89 0.98
CA ALA A 366 5.77 -17.79 0.10
C ALA A 366 6.72 -16.81 0.80
N MET A 367 6.42 -16.41 2.04
CA MET A 367 7.25 -15.52 2.86
C MET A 367 8.63 -16.13 3.10
N TRP A 368 8.70 -17.41 3.47
CA TRP A 368 9.98 -18.14 3.62
C TRP A 368 10.85 -18.05 2.36
N LEU A 369 10.29 -18.33 1.18
CA LEU A 369 11.04 -18.29 -0.07
C LEU A 369 11.48 -16.87 -0.44
N ILE A 370 10.65 -15.86 -0.19
CA ILE A 370 11.00 -14.46 -0.45
C ILE A 370 12.15 -14.03 0.46
N LEU A 371 12.08 -14.28 1.76
CA LEU A 371 13.12 -13.92 2.72
C LEU A 371 14.42 -14.69 2.47
N LYS A 372 14.35 -15.98 2.09
CA LYS A 372 15.53 -16.77 1.68
C LYS A 372 16.22 -16.16 0.46
N ASN A 373 15.46 -15.74 -0.55
CA ASN A 373 15.99 -15.11 -1.76
C ASN A 373 16.58 -13.74 -1.47
N LEU A 374 15.92 -12.96 -0.62
CA LEU A 374 16.40 -11.67 -0.15
C LEU A 374 17.73 -11.84 0.58
N PHE A 375 17.83 -12.79 1.51
CA PHE A 375 19.07 -13.07 2.24
C PHE A 375 20.21 -13.48 1.30
N ALA A 376 19.96 -14.37 0.35
CA ALA A 376 20.95 -14.78 -0.64
C ALA A 376 21.47 -13.61 -1.48
N MET A 377 20.59 -12.67 -1.81
CA MET A 377 20.95 -11.46 -2.53
C MET A 377 21.78 -10.51 -1.64
N VAL A 378 21.32 -10.21 -0.44
CA VAL A 378 22.06 -9.36 0.51
C VAL A 378 23.45 -9.92 0.77
N LYS A 379 23.58 -11.24 1.01
CA LYS A 379 24.87 -11.93 1.17
C LYS A 379 25.82 -11.69 -0.01
N ARG A 380 25.28 -11.60 -1.24
CA ARG A 380 26.08 -11.34 -2.44
C ARG A 380 26.65 -9.92 -2.48
N TYR A 381 25.93 -8.94 -1.94
CA TYR A 381 26.31 -7.52 -2.00
C TYR A 381 26.99 -7.00 -0.73
N THR A 382 26.87 -7.70 0.38
CA THR A 382 27.50 -7.34 1.68
C THR A 382 28.63 -8.29 2.10
N GLY A 383 29.01 -9.27 1.25
CA GLY A 383 30.03 -10.26 1.55
C GLY A 383 31.47 -9.77 1.34
N VAL A 384 32.43 -10.64 1.60
CA VAL A 384 33.90 -10.38 1.47
C VAL A 384 34.23 -9.78 0.09
N ARG A 385 33.54 -10.18 -0.96
CA ARG A 385 33.71 -9.61 -2.32
C ARG A 385 33.29 -8.13 -2.43
N ALA A 386 32.56 -7.61 -1.44
CA ALA A 386 32.22 -6.19 -1.36
C ALA A 386 33.33 -5.36 -0.74
N PHE A 387 34.22 -5.98 0.03
CA PHE A 387 35.39 -5.33 0.59
C PHE A 387 36.61 -5.67 -0.28
N ARG A 388 37.40 -4.66 -0.63
CA ARG A 388 38.62 -4.78 -1.42
C ARG A 388 39.75 -5.55 -0.68
N ASP A 389 39.58 -5.74 0.61
CA ASP A 389 40.57 -6.30 1.50
C ASP A 389 40.20 -7.76 1.82
N ASP A 390 41.05 -8.71 1.42
CA ASP A 390 40.91 -10.14 1.72
C ASP A 390 41.45 -10.49 3.14
N SER A 391 41.52 -9.51 4.04
CA SER A 391 42.00 -9.71 5.41
C SER A 391 41.03 -10.61 6.21
N ALA A 392 41.62 -11.35 7.19
CA ALA A 392 40.83 -12.16 8.13
C ALA A 392 39.76 -11.32 8.86
N TYR A 393 40.05 -10.04 9.13
CA TYR A 393 39.14 -9.09 9.75
C TYR A 393 37.90 -8.78 8.86
N ALA A 394 38.10 -8.61 7.54
CA ALA A 394 36.99 -8.39 6.61
C ALA A 394 36.04 -9.60 6.53
N THR A 395 36.64 -10.81 6.62
CA THR A 395 35.86 -12.06 6.65
C THR A 395 35.03 -12.18 7.92
N GLU A 396 35.63 -11.97 9.09
CA GLU A 396 34.92 -12.02 10.38
C GLU A 396 33.83 -10.99 10.48
N ARG A 397 34.07 -9.76 10.04
CA ARG A 397 33.04 -8.67 10.00
C ARG A 397 31.90 -9.03 9.07
N SER A 398 32.18 -9.57 7.89
CA SER A 398 31.15 -10.02 6.93
C SER A 398 30.27 -11.12 7.52
N GLU A 399 30.87 -12.10 8.25
CA GLU A 399 30.09 -13.15 8.90
C GLU A 399 29.24 -12.62 10.05
N ALA A 400 29.73 -11.67 10.84
CA ALA A 400 28.96 -11.02 11.89
C ALA A 400 27.73 -10.28 11.33
N ILE A 401 27.90 -9.52 10.23
CA ILE A 401 26.82 -8.83 9.52
C ILE A 401 25.78 -9.84 9.00
N HIS A 402 26.23 -10.91 8.34
CA HIS A 402 25.32 -11.93 7.82
C HIS A 402 24.54 -12.63 8.94
N THR A 403 25.19 -12.87 10.08
CA THR A 403 24.54 -13.47 11.24
C THR A 403 23.48 -12.56 11.83
N LEU A 404 23.74 -11.25 11.93
CA LEU A 404 22.78 -10.25 12.39
C LEU A 404 21.55 -10.18 11.48
N ILE A 405 21.76 -10.05 10.17
CA ILE A 405 20.67 -9.99 9.19
C ILE A 405 19.86 -11.28 9.21
N ARG A 406 20.51 -12.44 9.30
CA ARG A 406 19.85 -13.74 9.40
C ARG A 406 18.96 -13.84 10.64
N LYS A 407 19.43 -13.37 11.80
CA LYS A 407 18.63 -13.34 13.04
C LYS A 407 17.40 -12.45 12.89
N LYS A 408 17.53 -11.25 12.31
CA LYS A 408 16.39 -10.35 12.08
C LYS A 408 15.37 -10.95 11.11
N LEU A 409 15.82 -11.55 9.99
CA LEU A 409 14.91 -12.21 9.05
C LEU A 409 14.23 -13.46 9.64
N LEU A 410 14.92 -14.17 10.54
CA LEU A 410 14.32 -15.28 11.28
C LEU A 410 13.21 -14.78 12.22
N LEU A 411 13.43 -13.68 12.93
CA LEU A 411 12.38 -13.05 13.76
C LEU A 411 11.17 -12.64 12.92
N VAL A 412 11.38 -12.02 11.75
CA VAL A 412 10.29 -11.71 10.81
C VAL A 412 9.51 -12.97 10.43
N MET A 413 10.19 -14.08 10.17
CA MET A 413 9.52 -15.37 9.88
C MET A 413 8.73 -15.93 11.05
N ILE A 414 9.27 -15.84 12.27
CA ILE A 414 8.56 -16.30 13.47
C ILE A 414 7.26 -15.52 13.65
N PHE A 415 7.31 -14.19 13.52
CA PHE A 415 6.12 -13.35 13.65
C PHE A 415 5.15 -13.50 12.49
N ALA A 416 5.62 -13.74 11.27
CA ALA A 416 4.76 -14.15 10.15
C ALA A 416 4.00 -15.46 10.45
N GLY A 417 4.69 -16.42 11.09
CA GLY A 417 4.06 -17.66 11.57
C GLY A 417 3.04 -17.43 12.69
N LEU A 418 3.31 -16.50 13.60
CA LEU A 418 2.36 -16.13 14.66
C LEU A 418 1.11 -15.44 14.11
N VAL A 419 1.25 -14.49 13.16
CA VAL A 419 0.11 -13.89 12.45
C VAL A 419 -0.72 -14.96 11.75
N ALA A 420 -0.07 -15.88 11.09
CA ALA A 420 -0.73 -17.00 10.43
C ALA A 420 -1.48 -17.92 11.41
N LEU A 421 -0.91 -18.19 12.60
CA LEU A 421 -1.55 -18.96 13.65
C LEU A 421 -2.72 -18.21 14.29
N SER A 422 -2.61 -16.90 14.49
CA SER A 422 -3.71 -16.08 15.02
C SER A 422 -4.91 -16.08 14.08
N ALA A 423 -4.70 -15.96 12.78
CA ALA A 423 -5.75 -16.07 11.78
C ALA A 423 -6.44 -17.45 11.79
N LEU A 424 -5.69 -18.55 11.97
CA LEU A 424 -6.26 -19.89 12.12
C LEU A 424 -7.04 -20.06 13.42
N PHE A 425 -6.56 -19.50 14.52
CA PHE A 425 -7.27 -19.50 15.80
C PHE A 425 -8.60 -18.76 15.68
N GLN A 426 -8.58 -17.60 15.08
CA GLN A 426 -9.75 -16.76 14.87
C GLN A 426 -10.85 -17.46 14.07
N TRP A 427 -10.51 -18.16 13.01
CA TRP A 427 -11.47 -18.85 12.13
C TRP A 427 -11.84 -20.24 12.60
N GLY A 428 -10.91 -20.97 13.18
CA GLY A 428 -11.11 -22.37 13.55
C GLY A 428 -11.60 -22.58 14.95
N VAL A 429 -11.17 -21.76 15.90
CA VAL A 429 -11.35 -22.00 17.34
C VAL A 429 -12.25 -20.96 18.02
N ALA A 430 -11.99 -19.67 17.79
CA ALA A 430 -12.69 -18.60 18.47
C ALA A 430 -14.23 -18.63 18.31
N PRO A 431 -14.82 -18.90 17.12
CA PRO A 431 -16.25 -18.99 16.96
C PRO A 431 -16.89 -20.15 17.72
N GLN A 432 -16.20 -21.31 17.77
CA GLN A 432 -16.68 -22.48 18.53
C GLN A 432 -16.62 -22.24 20.03
N LEU A 433 -15.62 -21.52 20.51
CA LEU A 433 -15.53 -21.14 21.92
C LEU A 433 -16.60 -20.12 22.30
N ALA A 434 -16.90 -19.17 21.41
CA ALA A 434 -17.92 -18.13 21.67
C ALA A 434 -19.34 -18.72 21.77
N ASP A 435 -19.65 -19.80 21.04
CA ASP A 435 -20.94 -20.50 21.12
C ASP A 435 -21.01 -21.50 22.33
N ALA A 436 -19.86 -21.83 22.92
CA ALA A 436 -19.80 -22.75 24.04
C ALA A 436 -20.11 -22.05 25.33
N ASP A 437 -21.11 -22.59 26.07
CA ASP A 437 -21.41 -22.08 27.41
C ASP A 437 -20.25 -22.42 28.38
N ILE A 438 -19.43 -21.41 28.68
CA ILE A 438 -18.27 -21.57 29.57
C ILE A 438 -18.64 -22.11 30.93
N TYR A 439 -19.83 -21.76 31.46
CA TYR A 439 -20.29 -22.22 32.73
C TYR A 439 -20.55 -23.73 32.70
N MET A 440 -21.03 -24.25 31.55
CA MET A 440 -21.22 -25.67 31.33
C MET A 440 -19.87 -26.39 31.20
N ILE A 441 -18.89 -25.81 30.46
CA ILE A 441 -17.56 -26.40 30.30
C ILE A 441 -16.82 -26.47 31.64
N LEU A 442 -16.93 -25.45 32.48
CA LEU A 442 -16.29 -25.39 33.80
C LEU A 442 -17.08 -26.13 34.91
N GLY A 443 -18.26 -26.70 34.60
CA GLY A 443 -19.09 -27.39 35.55
C GLY A 443 -19.67 -26.51 36.66
N ILE A 444 -19.81 -25.21 36.39
CA ILE A 444 -20.30 -24.22 37.34
C ILE A 444 -21.81 -24.13 37.22
N ASN A 445 -22.51 -24.87 38.07
CA ASN A 445 -23.98 -24.82 38.16
C ASN A 445 -24.43 -23.63 39.03
N GLY A 446 -24.87 -22.55 38.36
CA GLY A 446 -25.50 -21.41 39.05
C GLY A 446 -24.53 -20.48 39.78
N ALA A 447 -25.01 -19.32 40.22
CA ALA A 447 -24.25 -18.21 40.81
C ALA A 447 -23.63 -18.50 42.21
N GLN A 448 -23.09 -19.69 42.43
CA GLN A 448 -22.32 -20.01 43.64
C GLN A 448 -20.90 -19.47 43.48
N SER A 449 -20.50 -18.64 44.43
CA SER A 449 -19.24 -17.94 44.62
C SER A 449 -18.09 -18.47 43.76
N ALA A 450 -17.79 -17.77 42.68
CA ALA A 450 -16.61 -18.02 41.86
C ALA A 450 -15.38 -17.91 42.78
N ASN A 451 -14.67 -19.01 43.01
CA ASN A 451 -13.36 -19.00 43.65
C ASN A 451 -12.43 -18.15 42.75
N GLY A 452 -11.44 -17.46 43.34
CA GLY A 452 -10.54 -16.58 42.56
C GLY A 452 -9.92 -17.25 41.33
N PHE A 453 -9.74 -18.58 41.36
CA PHE A 453 -9.26 -19.37 40.21
C PHE A 453 -10.29 -19.44 39.08
N THR A 454 -11.58 -19.66 39.38
CA THR A 454 -12.63 -19.67 38.34
C THR A 454 -12.86 -18.30 37.73
N THR A 455 -12.71 -17.23 38.52
CA THR A 455 -12.74 -15.85 37.98
C THR A 455 -11.58 -15.57 37.00
N ILE A 456 -10.38 -16.06 37.31
CA ILE A 456 -9.22 -15.95 36.39
C ILE A 456 -9.45 -16.73 35.10
N LEU A 457 -10.02 -17.95 35.18
CA LEU A 457 -10.35 -18.76 34.02
C LEU A 457 -11.42 -18.11 33.14
N ILE A 458 -12.45 -17.54 33.72
CA ILE A 458 -13.52 -16.81 33.03
C ILE A 458 -12.92 -15.56 32.35
N ALA A 459 -12.10 -14.79 33.06
CA ALA A 459 -11.43 -13.62 32.51
C ALA A 459 -10.46 -14.00 31.38
N ALA A 460 -9.71 -15.11 31.53
CA ALA A 460 -8.84 -15.63 30.45
C ALA A 460 -9.63 -16.08 29.22
N TYR A 461 -10.79 -16.70 29.45
CA TYR A 461 -11.69 -17.08 28.35
C TYR A 461 -12.26 -15.87 27.61
N GLN A 462 -12.78 -14.88 28.37
CA GLN A 462 -13.26 -13.63 27.73
C GLN A 462 -12.15 -12.89 26.98
N LEU A 463 -10.94 -12.89 27.51
CA LEU A 463 -9.79 -12.34 26.82
C LEU A 463 -9.47 -13.09 25.54
N LEU A 464 -9.66 -14.42 25.52
CA LEU A 464 -9.42 -15.26 24.34
C LEU A 464 -10.56 -15.15 23.31
N THR A 465 -11.80 -14.93 23.72
CA THR A 465 -12.97 -14.87 22.83
C THR A 465 -13.32 -13.46 22.38
N GLU A 466 -13.19 -12.47 23.26
CA GLU A 466 -13.54 -11.08 22.99
C GLU A 466 -12.31 -10.17 22.79
N GLY A 467 -11.18 -10.51 23.40
CA GLY A 467 -9.93 -9.74 23.35
C GLY A 467 -8.89 -10.23 22.34
N TYR A 468 -9.15 -11.33 21.60
CA TYR A 468 -8.17 -11.89 20.66
C TYR A 468 -7.75 -10.90 19.57
N TRP A 469 -8.66 -10.03 19.12
CA TRP A 469 -8.37 -8.99 18.14
C TRP A 469 -7.23 -8.05 18.58
N PHE A 470 -7.13 -7.79 19.89
CA PHE A 470 -6.04 -6.98 20.44
C PHE A 470 -4.70 -7.71 20.34
N PHE A 471 -4.67 -9.01 20.62
CA PHE A 471 -3.48 -9.84 20.46
C PHE A 471 -3.05 -9.95 19.00
N ASP A 472 -4.02 -10.12 18.11
CA ASP A 472 -3.76 -10.16 16.66
C ASP A 472 -3.19 -8.83 16.16
N LEU A 473 -3.76 -7.71 16.57
CA LEU A 473 -3.22 -6.38 16.29
C LEU A 473 -1.78 -6.21 16.82
N CYS A 474 -1.53 -6.65 18.07
CA CYS A 474 -0.19 -6.58 18.66
C CYS A 474 0.84 -7.43 17.89
N ILE A 475 0.47 -8.65 17.54
CA ILE A 475 1.33 -9.57 16.75
C ILE A 475 1.59 -9.00 15.37
N GLY A 476 0.56 -8.51 14.69
CA GLY A 476 0.67 -7.89 13.37
C GLY A 476 1.50 -6.60 13.39
N ALA A 477 1.32 -5.75 14.38
CA ALA A 477 2.14 -4.54 14.58
C ALA A 477 3.60 -4.90 14.85
N ALA A 478 3.87 -5.94 15.66
CA ALA A 478 5.21 -6.45 15.90
C ALA A 478 5.84 -7.02 14.62
N PHE A 479 5.07 -7.76 13.81
CA PHE A 479 5.50 -8.28 12.52
C PHE A 479 5.91 -7.14 11.56
N ALA A 480 5.05 -6.12 11.42
CA ALA A 480 5.35 -4.94 10.61
C ALA A 480 6.58 -4.19 11.13
N GLY A 481 6.67 -3.94 12.45
CA GLY A 481 7.80 -3.27 13.09
C GLY A 481 9.13 -4.02 12.91
N LEU A 482 9.12 -5.34 13.05
CA LEU A 482 10.30 -6.19 12.80
C LEU A 482 10.72 -6.16 11.33
N THR A 483 9.74 -6.15 10.40
CA THR A 483 10.02 -6.02 8.97
C THR A 483 10.66 -4.66 8.66
N VAL A 484 10.19 -3.58 9.27
CA VAL A 484 10.81 -2.24 9.18
C VAL A 484 12.24 -2.25 9.74
N SER A 485 12.45 -2.84 10.91
CA SER A 485 13.80 -2.95 11.53
C SER A 485 14.77 -3.75 10.66
N ALA A 486 14.32 -4.87 10.09
CA ALA A 486 15.13 -5.67 9.17
C ALA A 486 15.45 -4.89 7.88
N THR A 487 14.50 -4.09 7.38
CA THR A 487 14.70 -3.22 6.21
C THR A 487 15.77 -2.17 6.46
N GLY A 488 15.71 -1.48 7.60
CA GLY A 488 16.70 -0.49 8.01
C GLY A 488 18.10 -1.10 8.01
N GLU A 489 18.28 -2.19 8.74
CA GLU A 489 19.58 -2.87 8.85
C GLU A 489 20.15 -3.31 7.48
N ILE A 490 19.32 -3.94 6.64
CA ILE A 490 19.76 -4.37 5.31
C ILE A 490 20.18 -3.17 4.46
N THR A 491 19.42 -2.07 4.52
CA THR A 491 19.71 -0.86 3.75
C THR A 491 21.02 -0.23 4.20
N ASP A 492 21.20 -0.08 5.51
CA ASP A 492 22.39 0.54 6.10
C ASP A 492 23.65 -0.27 5.79
N GLN A 493 23.57 -1.60 5.89
CA GLN A 493 24.70 -2.47 5.57
C GLN A 493 25.05 -2.45 4.07
N MET A 494 24.06 -2.34 3.19
CA MET A 494 24.31 -2.21 1.75
C MET A 494 24.86 -0.81 1.39
N GLU A 495 24.45 0.25 2.06
CA GLU A 495 25.01 1.59 1.91
C GLU A 495 26.47 1.64 2.39
N TYR A 496 26.74 1.10 3.57
CA TYR A 496 28.08 1.01 4.11
C TYR A 496 29.03 0.23 3.17
N SER A 497 28.60 -0.92 2.70
CA SER A 497 29.40 -1.75 1.77
C SER A 497 29.71 -1.05 0.45
N SER A 498 28.88 -0.08 0.03
CA SER A 498 29.16 0.67 -1.20
C SER A 498 30.14 1.82 -0.97
N MET A 499 30.07 2.50 0.19
CA MET A 499 31.02 3.55 0.55
C MET A 499 32.43 3.02 0.69
N MET A 500 32.59 1.74 1.07
CA MET A 500 33.92 1.10 1.19
C MET A 500 34.49 0.62 -0.15
N LYS A 501 33.70 0.64 -1.23
CA LYS A 501 34.17 0.27 -2.58
C LYS A 501 34.71 1.46 -3.38
N ASP A 502 34.23 2.66 -3.07
CA ASP A 502 34.71 3.92 -3.66
C ASP A 502 35.98 4.39 -2.94
#